data_29d4c6662448fe9a5573d6fa2c750473
#
_entry.id   29d4c6662448fe9a5573d6fa2c750473
#
_cell.length_a   1.000
_cell.length_b   1.000
_cell.length_c   1.000
_cell.angle_alpha   90.00
_cell.angle_beta   90.00
_cell.angle_gamma   90.00
#
_symmetry.space_group_name_H-M   'P 1'
#
loop_
_entity.id
_entity.type
_entity.pdbx_description
1 polymer ?
#
loop_
_entity_poly.entity_id
_entity_poly.type
_entity_poly.pdbx_seq_one_letter_code
_entity_poly.pdbx_strand_id
1 'polypeptide(L)'
;FFCNWNSYDEETNKIESVIEVYEKDTKAFAKIISISDANRSSATCVECSGKRKNAPILGMNILTGLKKDGNEWSGGKILDPKNGKEYKCYIQLLDDNTLKLRGYIGISMFGRTAIWKRAKKN
;
A
#
# COMPACT_ATOMS: atom_id res chain seq x y z
N PHE A 1 -10.85 -5.21 5.98
CA PHE A 1 -9.52 -4.64 5.70
C PHE A 1 -8.40 -5.68 5.71
N PHE A 2 -8.40 -6.60 6.67
CA PHE A 2 -7.26 -7.48 6.93
C PHE A 2 -7.29 -8.72 6.06
N CYS A 3 -6.80 -8.58 4.85
CA CYS A 3 -6.72 -9.65 3.86
C CYS A 3 -5.75 -9.21 2.75
N ASN A 4 -5.70 -9.98 1.67
CA ASN A 4 -4.86 -9.66 0.53
C ASN A 4 -5.63 -8.83 -0.48
N TRP A 5 -4.95 -7.83 -1.03
CA TRP A 5 -5.52 -6.89 -1.98
C TRP A 5 -4.64 -6.79 -3.21
N ASN A 6 -5.27 -6.71 -4.37
CA ASN A 6 -4.57 -6.46 -5.63
C ASN A 6 -4.43 -4.96 -5.84
N SER A 7 -3.22 -4.50 -6.11
CA SER A 7 -2.97 -3.14 -6.60
C SER A 7 -2.82 -3.18 -8.12
N TYR A 8 -3.08 -2.06 -8.77
CA TYR A 8 -3.12 -1.99 -10.23
C TYR A 8 -2.18 -0.92 -10.75
N ASP A 9 -1.55 -1.23 -11.88
CA ASP A 9 -0.77 -0.25 -12.64
C ASP A 9 -1.73 0.78 -13.24
N GLU A 10 -1.45 2.06 -13.03
CA GLU A 10 -2.33 3.15 -13.48
C GLU A 10 -2.41 3.25 -15.01
N GLU A 11 -1.35 2.87 -15.72
CA GLU A 11 -1.30 2.97 -17.17
C GLU A 11 -1.96 1.77 -17.87
N THR A 12 -1.68 0.56 -17.38
CA THR A 12 -2.15 -0.67 -18.04
C THR A 12 -3.41 -1.27 -17.41
N ASN A 13 -3.74 -0.85 -16.19
CA ASN A 13 -4.84 -1.38 -15.39
C ASN A 13 -4.71 -2.88 -15.10
N LYS A 14 -3.49 -3.40 -15.16
CA LYS A 14 -3.19 -4.79 -14.80
C LYS A 14 -2.75 -4.86 -13.35
N ILE A 15 -2.89 -6.03 -12.74
CA ILE A 15 -2.43 -6.26 -11.37
C ILE A 15 -0.93 -6.03 -11.32
N GLU A 16 -0.50 -5.10 -10.46
CA GLU A 16 0.90 -4.77 -10.26
C GLU A 16 1.51 -5.57 -9.12
N SER A 17 0.77 -5.68 -8.01
CA SER A 17 1.22 -6.40 -6.83
C SER A 17 0.04 -6.91 -6.01
N VAL A 18 0.33 -7.86 -5.13
CA VAL A 18 -0.60 -8.28 -4.09
C VAL A 18 -0.06 -7.77 -2.77
N ILE A 19 -0.93 -7.14 -2.00
CA ILE A 19 -0.58 -6.47 -0.75
C ILE A 19 -1.40 -7.08 0.36
N GLU A 20 -0.73 -7.49 1.44
CA GLU A 20 -1.40 -7.99 2.64
C GLU A 20 -1.56 -6.86 3.64
N VAL A 21 -2.82 -6.54 3.97
CA VAL A 21 -3.14 -5.60 5.04
C VAL A 21 -3.34 -6.41 6.31
N TYR A 22 -2.64 -6.05 7.37
CA TYR A 22 -2.68 -6.78 8.64
C TYR A 22 -2.68 -5.83 9.83
N GLU A 23 -3.12 -6.35 10.97
CA GLU A 23 -3.15 -5.59 12.22
C GLU A 23 -2.04 -6.05 13.14
N LYS A 24 -1.35 -5.09 13.76
CA LYS A 24 -0.34 -5.35 14.79
C LYS A 24 -0.40 -4.22 15.82
N ASP A 25 -0.52 -4.58 17.10
CA ASP A 25 -0.55 -3.62 18.21
C ASP A 25 -1.63 -2.55 18.00
N THR A 26 -2.82 -2.95 17.57
CA THR A 26 -4.00 -2.11 17.32
C THR A 26 -3.85 -1.13 16.15
N LYS A 27 -2.81 -1.28 15.36
CA LYS A 27 -2.55 -0.45 14.17
C LYS A 27 -2.57 -1.29 12.90
N ALA A 28 -2.90 -0.67 11.78
CA ALA A 28 -2.91 -1.33 10.48
C ALA A 28 -1.58 -1.09 9.76
N PHE A 29 -1.10 -2.15 9.12
CA PHE A 29 0.10 -2.17 8.30
C PHE A 29 -0.21 -2.89 7.00
N ALA A 30 0.62 -2.71 5.99
CA ALA A 30 0.51 -3.49 4.76
C ALA A 30 1.89 -3.75 4.18
N LYS A 31 2.06 -4.97 3.65
CA LYS A 31 3.31 -5.36 3.01
C LYS A 31 3.04 -5.96 1.64
N ILE A 32 4.00 -5.81 0.75
CA ILE A 32 3.95 -6.37 -0.60
C ILE A 32 4.34 -7.84 -0.51
N ILE A 33 3.41 -8.75 -0.85
CA ILE A 33 3.67 -10.20 -0.78
C ILE A 33 3.88 -10.83 -2.15
N SER A 34 3.55 -10.12 -3.23
CA SER A 34 3.76 -10.62 -4.59
C SER A 34 3.89 -9.45 -5.55
N ILE A 35 4.78 -9.59 -6.53
CA ILE A 35 4.96 -8.62 -7.62
C ILE A 35 4.67 -9.35 -8.91
N SER A 36 3.74 -8.81 -9.72
CA SER A 36 3.25 -9.51 -10.92
C SER A 36 4.28 -9.60 -12.05
N ASP A 37 5.12 -8.57 -12.20
CA ASP A 37 6.19 -8.60 -13.21
C ASP A 37 7.37 -9.41 -12.68
N ALA A 38 7.59 -10.58 -13.28
CA ALA A 38 8.68 -11.47 -12.87
C ALA A 38 10.05 -10.79 -12.97
N ASN A 39 10.22 -9.85 -13.89
CA ASN A 39 11.48 -9.11 -14.03
C ASN A 39 11.71 -8.13 -12.90
N ARG A 40 10.69 -7.84 -12.11
CA ARG A 40 10.77 -6.90 -10.99
C ARG A 40 10.65 -7.60 -9.63
N SER A 41 10.54 -8.92 -9.61
CA SER A 41 10.39 -9.64 -8.34
C SER A 41 11.60 -9.50 -7.42
N SER A 42 12.77 -9.21 -7.98
CA SER A 42 14.01 -8.95 -7.22
C SER A 42 14.34 -7.47 -7.11
N ALA A 43 13.42 -6.57 -7.49
CA ALA A 43 13.65 -5.14 -7.44
C ALA A 43 13.90 -4.65 -6.01
N THR A 44 14.76 -3.64 -5.87
CA THR A 44 15.06 -3.01 -4.60
C THR A 44 14.64 -1.54 -4.64
N CYS A 45 14.45 -0.95 -3.46
CA CYS A 45 14.04 0.45 -3.38
C CYS A 45 15.25 1.38 -3.47
N VAL A 46 15.66 1.66 -4.69
CA VAL A 46 16.84 2.51 -4.96
C VAL A 46 16.62 3.93 -4.46
N GLU A 47 15.39 4.43 -4.60
CA GLU A 47 15.03 5.81 -4.22
C GLU A 47 14.66 5.97 -2.75
N CYS A 48 14.59 4.89 -1.99
CA CYS A 48 14.29 4.95 -0.56
C CYS A 48 15.49 5.49 0.23
N SER A 49 15.22 5.93 1.46
CA SER A 49 16.24 6.42 2.38
C SER A 49 16.31 5.56 3.65
N GLY A 50 17.37 5.72 4.42
CA GLY A 50 17.55 5.00 5.68
C GLY A 50 17.65 3.51 5.47
N LYS A 51 16.99 2.75 6.34
CA LYS A 51 17.01 1.27 6.32
C LYS A 51 16.38 0.67 5.07
N ARG A 52 15.53 1.42 4.38
CA ARG A 52 14.85 0.95 3.17
C ARG A 52 15.67 1.16 1.91
N LYS A 53 16.76 1.92 1.97
CA LYS A 53 17.65 2.15 0.82
C LYS A 53 18.16 0.82 0.30
N ASN A 54 17.84 0.52 -0.95
CA ASN A 54 18.22 -0.73 -1.63
C ASN A 54 17.62 -1.99 -0.98
N ALA A 55 16.64 -1.86 -0.08
CA ALA A 55 15.95 -3.01 0.48
C ALA A 55 15.05 -3.65 -0.57
N PRO A 56 14.83 -4.99 -0.51
CA PRO A 56 13.90 -5.63 -1.42
C PRO A 56 12.49 -5.04 -1.29
N ILE A 57 11.86 -4.77 -2.42
CA ILE A 57 10.48 -4.29 -2.44
C ILE A 57 9.53 -5.42 -2.05
N LEU A 58 9.81 -6.64 -2.52
CA LEU A 58 9.04 -7.81 -2.09
C LEU A 58 9.23 -8.04 -0.59
N GLY A 59 8.15 -8.10 0.15
CA GLY A 59 8.15 -8.24 1.60
C GLY A 59 8.20 -6.93 2.37
N MET A 60 8.34 -5.80 1.68
CA MET A 60 8.46 -4.49 2.33
C MET A 60 7.12 -4.01 2.86
N ASN A 61 7.12 -3.49 4.09
CA ASN A 61 5.96 -2.77 4.62
C ASN A 61 5.89 -1.40 3.95
N ILE A 62 4.81 -1.16 3.21
CA ILE A 62 4.57 0.11 2.54
C ILE A 62 3.56 0.98 3.26
N LEU A 63 2.70 0.36 4.08
CA LEU A 63 1.68 1.07 4.86
C LEU A 63 2.02 0.85 6.33
N THR A 64 2.18 1.93 7.09
CA THR A 64 2.63 1.82 8.47
C THR A 64 1.81 2.68 9.41
N GLY A 65 1.39 2.07 10.53
CA GLY A 65 0.92 2.79 11.70
C GLY A 65 -0.43 3.47 11.58
N LEU A 66 -1.34 2.96 10.75
CA LEU A 66 -2.70 3.51 10.67
C LEU A 66 -3.50 3.12 11.89
N LYS A 67 -4.28 4.05 12.41
CA LYS A 67 -5.18 3.84 13.54
C LYS A 67 -6.63 3.86 13.08
N LYS A 68 -7.45 3.03 13.71
CA LYS A 68 -8.87 3.00 13.41
C LYS A 68 -9.53 4.33 13.80
N ASP A 69 -10.31 4.88 12.85
CA ASP A 69 -11.01 6.15 13.02
C ASP A 69 -12.38 6.01 12.33
N GLY A 70 -13.39 5.58 13.10
CA GLY A 70 -14.70 5.30 12.54
C GLY A 70 -14.66 4.15 11.55
N ASN A 71 -15.06 4.39 10.31
CA ASN A 71 -15.07 3.39 9.24
C ASN A 71 -13.81 3.43 8.36
N GLU A 72 -12.80 4.15 8.80
CA GLU A 72 -11.52 4.23 8.08
C GLU A 72 -10.35 3.98 9.03
N TRP A 73 -9.16 3.82 8.45
CA TRP A 73 -7.89 3.76 9.19
C TRP A 73 -7.02 4.89 8.66
N SER A 74 -6.47 5.69 9.57
CA SER A 74 -5.75 6.92 9.21
C SER A 74 -4.61 7.22 10.17
N GLY A 75 -3.90 8.31 9.90
CA GLY A 75 -2.85 8.81 10.78
C GLY A 75 -1.50 8.11 10.63
N GLY A 76 -1.37 7.26 9.63
CA GLY A 76 -0.10 6.62 9.31
C GLY A 76 0.47 7.12 8.00
N LYS A 77 1.36 6.31 7.42
CA LYS A 77 2.06 6.69 6.19
C LYS A 77 2.04 5.57 5.17
N ILE A 78 2.09 5.96 3.89
CA ILE A 78 2.28 5.05 2.77
C ILE A 78 3.58 5.41 2.05
N LEU A 79 4.40 4.39 1.78
CA LEU A 79 5.62 4.52 0.99
C LEU A 79 5.33 4.17 -0.46
N ASP A 80 5.76 5.03 -1.38
CA ASP A 80 5.79 4.68 -2.80
C ASP A 80 7.19 4.18 -3.15
N PRO A 81 7.39 2.87 -3.36
CA PRO A 81 8.75 2.36 -3.63
C PRO A 81 9.30 2.79 -4.98
N LYS A 82 8.49 3.32 -5.89
CA LYS A 82 8.96 3.80 -7.19
C LYS A 82 9.77 5.08 -7.05
N ASN A 83 9.42 5.94 -6.09
CA ASN A 83 10.11 7.21 -5.90
C ASN A 83 10.72 7.37 -4.50
N GLY A 84 10.47 6.41 -3.60
CA GLY A 84 11.00 6.43 -2.24
C GLY A 84 10.35 7.44 -1.31
N LYS A 85 9.29 8.10 -1.75
CA LYS A 85 8.60 9.12 -0.95
C LYS A 85 7.53 8.50 -0.07
N GLU A 86 7.35 9.10 1.11
CA GLU A 86 6.29 8.74 2.04
C GLU A 86 5.23 9.82 2.06
N TYR A 87 3.97 9.39 2.15
CA TYR A 87 2.81 10.27 2.18
C TYR A 87 1.96 9.95 3.40
N LYS A 88 1.27 10.94 3.94
CA LYS A 88 0.18 10.70 4.88
C LYS A 88 -0.93 9.96 4.12
N CYS A 89 -1.68 9.11 4.81
CA CYS A 89 -2.71 8.34 4.12
C CYS A 89 -3.84 7.91 5.04
N TYR A 90 -4.94 7.52 4.41
CA TYR A 90 -5.99 6.76 5.05
C TYR A 90 -6.49 5.68 4.09
N ILE A 91 -7.08 4.63 4.65
CA ILE A 91 -7.74 3.58 3.88
C ILE A 91 -9.19 3.46 4.35
N GLN A 92 -10.06 3.12 3.41
CA GLN A 92 -11.48 3.00 3.65
C GLN A 92 -12.05 1.91 2.74
N LEU A 93 -12.94 1.05 3.28
CA LEU A 93 -13.67 0.11 2.44
C LEU A 93 -14.82 0.84 1.75
N LEU A 94 -14.87 0.73 0.43
CA LEU A 94 -16.00 1.21 -0.36
C LEU A 94 -17.10 0.15 -0.41
N ASP A 95 -16.69 -1.11 -0.45
CA ASP A 95 -17.53 -2.30 -0.31
C ASP A 95 -16.65 -3.46 0.14
N ASP A 96 -17.20 -4.67 0.26
CA ASP A 96 -16.47 -5.83 0.77
C ASP A 96 -15.25 -6.21 -0.09
N ASN A 97 -15.23 -5.79 -1.35
CA ASN A 97 -14.20 -6.17 -2.31
C ASN A 97 -13.37 -5.01 -2.82
N THR A 98 -13.62 -3.80 -2.32
CA THR A 98 -12.98 -2.58 -2.84
C THR A 98 -12.48 -1.72 -1.70
N LEU A 99 -11.17 -1.44 -1.71
CA LEU A 99 -10.50 -0.60 -0.73
C LEU A 99 -10.01 0.66 -1.42
N LYS A 100 -10.32 1.81 -0.81
CA LYS A 100 -9.80 3.11 -1.25
C LYS A 100 -8.60 3.46 -0.39
N LEU A 101 -7.48 3.79 -1.04
CA LEU A 101 -6.29 4.35 -0.41
C LEU A 101 -6.12 5.78 -0.90
N ARG A 102 -6.05 6.72 0.04
CA ARG A 102 -5.77 8.12 -0.30
C ARG A 102 -4.45 8.52 0.32
N GLY A 103 -3.46 8.83 -0.52
CA GLY A 103 -2.16 9.37 -0.09
C GLY A 103 -2.10 10.85 -0.36
N TYR A 104 -1.54 11.63 0.56
CA TYR A 104 -1.52 13.09 0.43
C TYR A 104 -0.36 13.71 1.20
N ILE A 105 -0.05 14.97 0.83
CA ILE A 105 0.92 15.82 1.54
C ILE A 105 0.16 17.02 2.04
N GLY A 106 0.29 17.31 3.34
CA GLY A 106 -0.44 18.43 3.97
C GLY A 106 -1.88 18.04 4.27
N ILE A 107 -2.82 18.41 3.39
CA ILE A 107 -4.23 18.10 3.56
C ILE A 107 -4.72 17.14 2.48
N SER A 108 -5.77 16.37 2.78
CA SER A 108 -6.20 15.25 1.96
C SER A 108 -6.72 15.64 0.57
N MET A 109 -7.03 16.91 0.33
CA MET A 109 -7.45 17.34 -1.01
C MET A 109 -6.28 17.44 -1.99
N PHE A 110 -5.04 17.44 -1.51
CA PHE A 110 -3.84 17.46 -2.35
C PHE A 110 -3.16 16.10 -2.32
N GLY A 111 -3.74 15.15 -3.06
CA GLY A 111 -3.20 13.81 -3.04
C GLY A 111 -3.71 12.96 -4.19
N ARG A 112 -3.43 11.66 -4.09
CA ARG A 112 -3.84 10.65 -5.07
C ARG A 112 -4.67 9.58 -4.43
N THR A 113 -5.64 9.09 -5.17
CA THR A 113 -6.47 7.96 -4.75
C THR A 113 -6.08 6.73 -5.55
N ALA A 114 -5.85 5.63 -4.83
CA ALA A 114 -5.69 4.32 -5.43
C ALA A 114 -6.83 3.43 -4.98
N ILE A 115 -7.28 2.57 -5.87
CA ILE A 115 -8.31 1.58 -5.59
C ILE A 115 -7.68 0.20 -5.65
N TRP A 116 -7.80 -0.55 -4.57
CA TRP A 116 -7.36 -1.95 -4.51
C TRP A 116 -8.58 -2.85 -4.50
N LYS A 117 -8.47 -3.99 -5.15
CA LYS A 117 -9.54 -4.99 -5.16
C LYS A 117 -9.12 -6.20 -4.36
N ARG A 118 -10.06 -6.81 -3.64
CA ARG A 118 -9.78 -8.01 -2.85
C ARG A 118 -9.22 -9.09 -3.75
N ALA A 119 -8.08 -9.67 -3.36
CA ALA A 119 -7.47 -10.75 -4.10
C ALA A 119 -8.31 -12.02 -3.91
N LYS A 120 -8.55 -12.74 -5.01
CA LYS A 120 -9.27 -14.00 -4.96
C LYS A 120 -8.42 -15.04 -4.26
N LYS A 121 -9.06 -15.83 -3.38
CA LYS A 121 -8.42 -17.01 -2.81
C LYS A 121 -8.45 -18.13 -3.86
N ASN A 122 -7.33 -18.77 -4.04
CA ASN A 122 -7.24 -19.96 -4.87
C ASN A 122 -7.46 -21.20 -4.02
#